data_097544c944af11439f74b1dea3579529
#
_entry.id   097544c944af11439f74b1dea3579529
#
_cell.length_a   1.000
_cell.length_b   1.000
_cell.length_c   1.000
_cell.angle_alpha   90.00
_cell.angle_beta   90.00
_cell.angle_gamma   90.00
#
_symmetry.space_group_name_H-M   'P 1'
#
loop_
_entity.id
_entity.type
_entity.pdbx_description
1 polymer ?
#
loop_
_entity_poly.entity_id
_entity_poly.type
_entity_poly.pdbx_seq_one_letter_code
_entity_poly.pdbx_strand_id
1 'polypeptide(L)'
;MTQEYQLETILAHAGINSDEATGALASPIHFSTTYQHPEFGHSTGFDYTWTKNPTRATAEKTLAAIESADYALATSSGMSAIVLAFSIFPVGSKVLAVRDLYGGSFRWFNQQEQEGRFSFTYANTEEELIHHLDHDPVDVLYIETPTNPLMLEFDIAHLAKLAHAKGAKVVVDN
;
A
#
# COMPACT_ATOMS: atom_id res chain seq x y z
N MET A 1 -21.85 -12.66 -14.27
CA MET A 1 -21.28 -11.45 -14.90
C MET A 1 -21.14 -10.43 -13.78
N THR A 2 -19.93 -10.24 -13.27
CA THR A 2 -19.64 -9.18 -12.31
C THR A 2 -19.70 -7.86 -13.09
N GLN A 3 -20.65 -7.01 -12.75
CA GLN A 3 -20.80 -5.69 -13.34
C GLN A 3 -19.60 -4.85 -12.87
N GLU A 4 -18.68 -4.53 -13.79
CA GLU A 4 -17.61 -3.58 -13.51
C GLU A 4 -18.22 -2.19 -13.38
N TYR A 5 -18.25 -1.67 -12.17
CA TYR A 5 -18.68 -0.29 -11.92
C TYR A 5 -17.56 0.68 -12.26
N GLN A 6 -17.93 1.88 -12.73
CA GLN A 6 -16.99 2.99 -12.88
C GLN A 6 -16.54 3.50 -11.49
N LEU A 7 -15.37 4.11 -11.44
CA LEU A 7 -14.74 4.59 -10.19
C LEU A 7 -15.69 5.50 -9.38
N GLU A 8 -16.39 6.40 -10.05
CA GLU A 8 -17.34 7.32 -9.42
C GLU A 8 -18.51 6.57 -8.77
N THR A 9 -18.93 5.47 -9.37
CA THR A 9 -19.98 4.61 -8.80
C THR A 9 -19.48 3.87 -7.58
N ILE A 10 -18.25 3.36 -7.61
CA ILE A 10 -17.60 2.68 -6.45
C ILE A 10 -17.51 3.67 -5.29
N LEU A 11 -17.02 4.88 -5.53
CA LEU A 11 -16.90 5.93 -4.52
C LEU A 11 -18.25 6.35 -3.94
N ALA A 12 -19.26 6.55 -4.78
CA ALA A 12 -20.59 6.93 -4.33
C ALA A 12 -21.28 5.84 -3.48
N HIS A 13 -20.90 4.58 -3.67
CA HIS A 13 -21.46 3.45 -2.93
C HIS A 13 -20.56 2.95 -1.79
N ALA A 14 -19.49 3.66 -1.47
CA ALA A 14 -18.56 3.30 -0.41
C ALA A 14 -19.29 3.17 0.95
N GLY A 15 -19.24 1.99 1.55
CA GLY A 15 -19.87 1.71 2.85
C GLY A 15 -21.40 1.63 2.85
N ILE A 16 -22.09 1.80 1.71
CA ILE A 16 -23.54 1.60 1.63
C ILE A 16 -23.89 0.15 2.00
N ASN A 17 -25.00 -0.03 2.73
CA ASN A 17 -25.48 -1.32 3.23
C ASN A 17 -24.48 -2.04 4.17
N SER A 18 -23.60 -1.32 4.84
CA SER A 18 -22.67 -1.88 5.83
C SER A 18 -23.32 -2.11 7.22
N ASP A 19 -24.53 -1.60 7.43
CA ASP A 19 -25.30 -1.75 8.67
C ASP A 19 -26.62 -2.49 8.41
N GLU A 20 -26.58 -3.80 8.48
CA GLU A 20 -27.76 -4.65 8.31
C GLU A 20 -28.76 -4.52 9.47
N ALA A 21 -28.31 -4.10 10.66
CA ALA A 21 -29.15 -4.03 11.86
C ALA A 21 -30.17 -2.89 11.77
N THR A 22 -29.80 -1.76 11.19
CA THR A 22 -30.67 -0.59 11.09
C THR A 22 -31.08 -0.28 9.64
N GLY A 23 -30.40 -0.84 8.67
CA GLY A 23 -30.59 -0.50 7.25
C GLY A 23 -30.11 0.90 6.89
N ALA A 24 -29.25 1.50 7.71
CA ALA A 24 -28.68 2.82 7.45
C ALA A 24 -27.86 2.81 6.15
N LEU A 25 -28.06 3.80 5.30
CA LEU A 25 -27.32 3.93 4.06
C LEU A 25 -25.85 4.35 4.30
N ALA A 26 -25.62 5.24 5.27
CA ALA A 26 -24.27 5.63 5.66
C ALA A 26 -23.66 4.59 6.59
N SER A 27 -22.38 4.28 6.39
CA SER A 27 -21.63 3.39 7.28
C SER A 27 -21.55 3.98 8.70
N PRO A 28 -21.90 3.21 9.75
CA PRO A 28 -21.77 3.69 11.12
C PRO A 28 -20.31 3.84 11.54
N ILE A 29 -20.05 4.73 12.50
CA ILE A 29 -18.76 4.89 13.14
C ILE A 29 -18.73 4.08 14.42
N HIS A 30 -17.83 3.10 14.50
CA HIS A 30 -17.68 2.20 15.65
C HIS A 30 -16.54 2.68 16.57
N PHE A 31 -16.91 3.15 17.77
CA PHE A 31 -15.98 3.58 18.82
C PHE A 31 -15.62 2.45 19.81
N SER A 32 -16.20 1.25 19.63
CA SER A 32 -15.96 0.16 20.56
C SER A 32 -14.50 -0.29 20.55
N THR A 33 -13.91 -0.45 21.73
CA THR A 33 -12.56 -0.98 21.89
C THR A 33 -12.55 -2.50 21.76
N THR A 34 -13.54 -3.18 22.32
CA THR A 34 -13.68 -4.64 22.37
C THR A 34 -15.04 -5.05 21.85
N TYR A 35 -15.16 -6.30 21.43
CA TYR A 35 -16.38 -6.87 20.87
C TYR A 35 -16.77 -8.13 21.61
N GLN A 36 -18.09 -8.37 21.76
CA GLN A 36 -18.60 -9.58 22.37
C GLN A 36 -18.49 -10.75 21.41
N HIS A 37 -17.99 -11.87 21.90
CA HIS A 37 -18.04 -13.14 21.17
C HIS A 37 -19.39 -13.81 21.38
N PRO A 38 -19.99 -14.45 20.34
CA PRO A 38 -21.24 -15.18 20.48
C PRO A 38 -21.13 -16.33 21.49
N GLU A 39 -19.99 -17.01 21.50
CA GLU A 39 -19.63 -18.06 22.45
C GLU A 39 -18.09 -18.15 22.60
N PHE A 40 -17.63 -18.90 23.59
CA PHE A 40 -16.22 -19.07 23.86
C PHE A 40 -15.47 -19.67 22.65
N GLY A 41 -14.41 -18.99 22.23
CA GLY A 41 -13.58 -19.39 21.09
C GLY A 41 -14.17 -19.04 19.70
N HIS A 42 -15.34 -18.39 19.62
CA HIS A 42 -15.96 -17.99 18.36
C HIS A 42 -16.07 -16.47 18.26
N SER A 43 -15.29 -15.89 17.34
CA SER A 43 -15.31 -14.46 17.05
C SER A 43 -16.34 -14.12 15.98
N THR A 44 -16.89 -12.89 16.03
CA THR A 44 -17.65 -12.28 14.93
C THR A 44 -16.75 -11.80 13.78
N GLY A 45 -15.42 -11.93 13.92
CA GLY A 45 -14.40 -11.36 13.04
C GLY A 45 -13.88 -10.01 13.55
N PHE A 46 -14.43 -9.52 14.67
CA PHE A 46 -13.96 -8.33 15.38
C PHE A 46 -13.79 -8.67 16.85
N ASP A 47 -12.61 -8.49 17.39
CA ASP A 47 -12.26 -8.81 18.78
C ASP A 47 -11.78 -7.56 19.51
N TYR A 48 -10.86 -6.83 18.89
CA TYR A 48 -10.23 -5.65 19.45
C TYR A 48 -9.92 -4.62 18.37
N THR A 49 -10.25 -3.37 18.64
CA THR A 49 -10.25 -2.29 17.62
C THR A 49 -8.87 -2.03 17.00
N TRP A 50 -7.78 -2.25 17.73
CA TRP A 50 -6.43 -2.08 17.17
C TRP A 50 -6.09 -3.15 16.14
N THR A 51 -6.60 -4.36 16.32
CA THR A 51 -6.40 -5.42 15.32
C THR A 51 -7.39 -5.27 14.16
N LYS A 52 -8.67 -5.05 14.45
CA LYS A 52 -9.71 -4.90 13.44
C LYS A 52 -10.88 -4.05 13.95
N ASN A 53 -11.31 -3.06 13.15
CA ASN A 53 -12.44 -2.19 13.47
C ASN A 53 -13.37 -2.09 12.27
N PRO A 54 -14.70 -2.16 12.43
CA PRO A 54 -15.64 -2.15 11.31
C PRO A 54 -15.57 -0.88 10.46
N THR A 55 -15.36 0.30 11.08
CA THR A 55 -15.21 1.57 10.34
C THR A 55 -13.95 1.53 9.47
N ARG A 56 -12.81 1.09 10.02
CA ARG A 56 -11.56 0.94 9.27
C ARG A 56 -11.71 -0.12 8.16
N ALA A 57 -12.34 -1.24 8.44
CA ALA A 57 -12.58 -2.29 7.45
C ALA A 57 -13.41 -1.81 6.26
N THR A 58 -14.39 -0.91 6.48
CA THR A 58 -15.15 -0.27 5.40
C THR A 58 -14.25 0.59 4.53
N ALA A 59 -13.38 1.42 5.12
CA ALA A 59 -12.41 2.24 4.40
C ALA A 59 -11.42 1.37 3.60
N GLU A 60 -10.85 0.35 4.23
CA GLU A 60 -9.90 -0.58 3.59
C GLU A 60 -10.55 -1.31 2.40
N LYS A 61 -11.79 -1.79 2.56
CA LYS A 61 -12.53 -2.42 1.47
C LYS A 61 -12.77 -1.45 0.29
N THR A 62 -13.10 -0.19 0.60
CA THR A 62 -13.30 0.83 -0.43
C THR A 62 -12.00 1.14 -1.16
N LEU A 63 -10.89 1.35 -0.43
CA LEU A 63 -9.57 1.59 -1.02
C LEU A 63 -9.13 0.43 -1.91
N ALA A 64 -9.27 -0.82 -1.46
CA ALA A 64 -8.97 -1.97 -2.30
C ALA A 64 -9.78 -1.98 -3.60
N ALA A 65 -11.07 -1.62 -3.53
CA ALA A 65 -11.95 -1.61 -4.72
C ALA A 65 -11.55 -0.51 -5.73
N ILE A 66 -11.19 0.69 -5.27
CA ILE A 66 -10.81 1.79 -6.17
C ILE A 66 -9.42 1.58 -6.79
N GLU A 67 -8.51 0.91 -6.07
CA GLU A 67 -7.18 0.57 -6.57
C GLU A 67 -7.15 -0.76 -7.34
N SER A 68 -8.31 -1.42 -7.53
CA SER A 68 -8.39 -2.76 -8.15
C SER A 68 -7.45 -3.78 -7.50
N ALA A 69 -7.29 -3.65 -6.18
CA ALA A 69 -6.42 -4.49 -5.37
C ALA A 69 -7.20 -5.56 -4.60
N ASP A 70 -6.55 -6.66 -4.25
CA ASP A 70 -7.14 -7.71 -3.43
C ASP A 70 -7.35 -7.26 -1.98
N TYR A 71 -6.46 -6.41 -1.46
CA TYR A 71 -6.46 -5.95 -0.08
C TYR A 71 -5.98 -4.51 0.04
N ALA A 72 -6.45 -3.82 1.07
CA ALA A 72 -5.89 -2.55 1.54
C ALA A 72 -5.72 -2.58 3.06
N LEU A 73 -4.71 -1.88 3.55
CA LEU A 73 -4.44 -1.70 4.96
C LEU A 73 -4.28 -0.21 5.25
N ALA A 74 -5.13 0.32 6.12
CA ALA A 74 -5.06 1.71 6.52
C ALA A 74 -4.07 1.89 7.68
N THR A 75 -3.15 2.83 7.54
CA THR A 75 -2.17 3.21 8.56
C THR A 75 -2.37 4.65 9.01
N SER A 76 -1.68 5.07 10.07
CA SER A 76 -1.81 6.42 10.62
C SER A 76 -1.02 7.49 9.85
N SER A 77 -0.13 7.09 8.93
CA SER A 77 0.67 8.01 8.11
C SER A 77 1.24 7.29 6.88
N GLY A 78 1.62 8.05 5.84
CA GLY A 78 2.32 7.52 4.67
C GLY A 78 3.62 6.80 5.05
N MET A 79 4.42 7.38 5.95
CA MET A 79 5.63 6.69 6.44
C MET A 79 5.34 5.34 7.10
N SER A 80 4.24 5.23 7.85
CA SER A 80 3.81 3.94 8.41
C SER A 80 3.40 2.95 7.32
N ALA A 81 2.79 3.43 6.23
CA ALA A 81 2.45 2.60 5.07
C ALA A 81 3.71 2.09 4.36
N ILE A 82 4.69 2.98 4.12
CA ILE A 82 5.98 2.60 3.51
C ILE A 82 6.69 1.55 4.37
N VAL A 83 6.83 1.79 5.68
CA VAL A 83 7.47 0.83 6.59
C VAL A 83 6.74 -0.52 6.57
N LEU A 84 5.40 -0.50 6.57
CA LEU A 84 4.59 -1.72 6.48
C LEU A 84 4.82 -2.45 5.16
N ALA A 85 4.81 -1.74 4.02
CA ALA A 85 5.09 -2.33 2.71
C ALA A 85 6.47 -2.99 2.66
N PHE A 86 7.48 -2.34 3.22
CA PHE A 86 8.84 -2.92 3.27
C PHE A 86 8.99 -4.09 4.25
N SER A 87 8.09 -4.23 5.23
CA SER A 87 8.16 -5.32 6.22
C SER A 87 7.98 -6.72 5.63
N ILE A 88 7.41 -6.82 4.43
CA ILE A 88 7.20 -8.12 3.74
C ILE A 88 8.45 -8.62 3.01
N PHE A 89 9.46 -7.76 2.80
CA PHE A 89 10.67 -8.14 2.08
C PHE A 89 11.73 -8.73 3.02
N PRO A 90 12.47 -9.77 2.54
CA PRO A 90 13.56 -10.35 3.31
C PRO A 90 14.68 -9.35 3.61
N VAL A 91 15.39 -9.57 4.71
CA VAL A 91 16.64 -8.86 4.99
C VAL A 91 17.66 -9.17 3.89
N GLY A 92 18.36 -8.15 3.42
CA GLY A 92 19.32 -8.25 2.33
C GLY A 92 18.71 -8.01 0.93
N SER A 93 17.40 -7.72 0.84
CA SER A 93 16.77 -7.39 -0.44
C SER A 93 17.41 -6.13 -1.05
N LYS A 94 17.56 -6.15 -2.37
CA LYS A 94 18.13 -5.08 -3.18
C LYS A 94 17.02 -4.21 -3.73
N VAL A 95 17.03 -2.94 -3.35
CA VAL A 95 16.02 -1.96 -3.70
C VAL A 95 16.55 -0.99 -4.73
N LEU A 96 15.93 -0.91 -5.87
CA LEU A 96 16.12 0.17 -6.83
C LEU A 96 15.06 1.23 -6.58
N ALA A 97 15.46 2.47 -6.33
CA ALA A 97 14.55 3.55 -6.01
C ALA A 97 14.79 4.79 -6.88
N VAL A 98 13.74 5.57 -7.12
CA VAL A 98 13.91 6.92 -7.67
C VAL A 98 14.73 7.77 -6.69
N ARG A 99 15.56 8.67 -7.20
CA ARG A 99 16.46 9.47 -6.36
C ARG A 99 15.76 10.63 -5.67
N ASP A 100 14.89 11.30 -6.41
CA ASP A 100 14.07 12.39 -5.89
C ASP A 100 12.85 11.81 -5.20
N LEU A 101 12.85 11.84 -3.88
CA LEU A 101 11.77 11.26 -3.07
C LEU A 101 11.63 12.00 -1.73
N TYR A 102 10.50 11.81 -1.08
CA TYR A 102 10.21 12.44 0.19
C TYR A 102 11.35 12.25 1.20
N GLY A 103 11.78 13.33 1.84
CA GLY A 103 12.92 13.31 2.75
C GLY A 103 12.76 12.34 3.95
N GLY A 104 11.53 12.02 4.35
CA GLY A 104 11.24 11.00 5.36
C GLY A 104 11.61 9.60 4.88
N SER A 105 11.19 9.26 3.65
CA SER A 105 11.49 7.99 3.00
C SER A 105 13.00 7.83 2.80
N PHE A 106 13.68 8.88 2.30
CA PHE A 106 15.13 8.88 2.13
C PHE A 106 15.89 8.65 3.44
N ARG A 107 15.50 9.32 4.53
CA ARG A 107 16.14 9.12 5.84
C ARG A 107 15.93 7.71 6.36
N TRP A 108 14.71 7.17 6.19
CA TRP A 108 14.41 5.81 6.62
C TRP A 108 15.19 4.78 5.77
N PHE A 109 15.28 4.96 4.46
CA PHE A 109 16.07 4.09 3.58
C PHE A 109 17.55 4.07 3.98
N ASN A 110 18.15 5.24 4.23
CA ASN A 110 19.53 5.32 4.70
C ASN A 110 19.75 4.59 6.04
N GLN A 111 18.78 4.69 6.95
CA GLN A 111 18.83 3.94 8.22
C GLN A 111 18.77 2.43 7.97
N GLN A 112 17.87 1.97 7.12
CA GLN A 112 17.75 0.54 6.81
C GLN A 112 19.02 -0.01 6.13
N GLU A 113 19.68 0.79 5.31
CA GLU A 113 20.94 0.43 4.68
C GLU A 113 22.07 0.35 5.71
N GLN A 114 22.19 1.33 6.61
CA GLN A 114 23.18 1.32 7.70
C GLN A 114 23.00 0.13 8.65
N GLU A 115 21.76 -0.29 8.89
CA GLU A 115 21.41 -1.47 9.68
C GLU A 115 21.63 -2.79 8.92
N GLY A 116 22.00 -2.75 7.64
CA GLY A 116 22.22 -3.92 6.79
C GLY A 116 20.94 -4.68 6.44
N ARG A 117 19.78 -4.05 6.57
CA ARG A 117 18.49 -4.68 6.26
C ARG A 117 18.18 -4.70 4.78
N PHE A 118 18.54 -3.64 4.06
CA PHE A 118 18.38 -3.48 2.63
C PHE A 118 19.62 -2.86 2.02
N SER A 119 19.79 -3.00 0.70
CA SER A 119 20.75 -2.20 -0.06
C SER A 119 19.99 -1.37 -1.10
N PHE A 120 20.36 -0.10 -1.25
CA PHE A 120 19.66 0.82 -2.13
C PHE A 120 20.53 1.27 -3.29
N THR A 121 19.97 1.20 -4.48
CA THR A 121 20.48 1.86 -5.71
C THR A 121 19.48 2.92 -6.11
N TYR A 122 19.99 4.11 -6.47
CA TYR A 122 19.12 5.24 -6.83
C TYR A 122 19.31 5.63 -8.29
N ALA A 123 18.20 5.93 -8.97
CA ALA A 123 18.17 6.40 -10.33
C ALA A 123 17.46 7.76 -10.42
N ASN A 124 17.98 8.66 -11.28
CA ASN A 124 17.44 10.00 -11.45
C ASN A 124 16.42 10.09 -12.60
N THR A 125 16.46 9.15 -13.53
CA THR A 125 15.61 9.15 -14.71
C THR A 125 15.01 7.75 -14.95
N GLU A 126 13.98 7.68 -15.79
CA GLU A 126 13.37 6.41 -16.17
C GLU A 126 14.36 5.52 -16.94
N GLU A 127 15.21 6.12 -17.79
CA GLU A 127 16.24 5.37 -18.52
C GLU A 127 17.25 4.73 -17.57
N GLU A 128 17.64 5.42 -16.48
CA GLU A 128 18.51 4.86 -15.46
C GLU A 128 17.83 3.72 -14.71
N LEU A 129 16.53 3.84 -14.36
CA LEU A 129 15.75 2.76 -13.76
C LEU A 129 15.74 1.53 -14.66
N ILE A 130 15.45 1.71 -15.96
CA ILE A 130 15.43 0.62 -16.94
C ILE A 130 16.80 -0.02 -17.04
N HIS A 131 17.87 0.79 -17.12
CA HIS A 131 19.24 0.29 -17.17
C HIS A 131 19.57 -0.61 -15.98
N HIS A 132 19.25 -0.16 -14.77
CA HIS A 132 19.48 -0.97 -13.56
C HIS A 132 18.62 -2.24 -13.52
N LEU A 133 17.34 -2.18 -13.94
CA LEU A 133 16.49 -3.35 -14.04
C LEU A 133 17.05 -4.39 -15.03
N ASP A 134 17.74 -3.95 -16.08
CA ASP A 134 18.30 -4.86 -17.07
C ASP A 134 19.64 -5.50 -16.67
N HIS A 135 20.46 -4.79 -15.89
CA HIS A 135 21.85 -5.15 -15.66
C HIS A 135 22.16 -5.56 -14.21
N ASP A 136 21.35 -5.12 -13.24
CA ASP A 136 21.60 -5.37 -11.84
C ASP A 136 20.55 -6.31 -11.22
N PRO A 137 20.89 -7.03 -10.16
CA PRO A 137 19.91 -7.77 -9.38
C PRO A 137 19.04 -6.80 -8.57
N VAL A 138 17.73 -6.79 -8.84
CA VAL A 138 16.73 -5.97 -8.15
C VAL A 138 15.63 -6.87 -7.61
N ASP A 139 15.37 -6.79 -6.29
CA ASP A 139 14.28 -7.50 -5.63
C ASP A 139 13.03 -6.62 -5.51
N VAL A 140 13.24 -5.31 -5.34
CA VAL A 140 12.18 -4.32 -5.16
C VAL A 140 12.47 -3.08 -6.00
N LEU A 141 11.51 -2.66 -6.80
CA LEU A 141 11.50 -1.34 -7.44
C LEU A 141 10.59 -0.41 -6.61
N TYR A 142 11.15 0.69 -6.09
CA TYR A 142 10.39 1.72 -5.39
C TYR A 142 10.27 2.98 -6.26
N ILE A 143 9.03 3.38 -6.52
CA ILE A 143 8.70 4.55 -7.35
C ILE A 143 7.91 5.52 -6.47
N GLU A 144 8.35 6.78 -6.39
CA GLU A 144 7.52 7.90 -5.94
C GLU A 144 7.15 8.74 -7.17
N THR A 145 5.86 8.98 -7.40
CA THR A 145 5.42 9.74 -8.57
C THR A 145 4.04 10.39 -8.33
N PRO A 146 3.90 11.74 -8.48
CA PRO A 146 4.99 12.68 -8.74
C PRO A 146 6.00 12.72 -7.59
N THR A 147 7.29 12.94 -7.89
CA THR A 147 8.33 12.99 -6.87
C THR A 147 8.28 14.26 -6.03
N ASN A 148 8.93 14.26 -4.87
CA ASN A 148 9.03 15.41 -3.98
C ASN A 148 10.51 15.75 -3.67
N PRO A 149 11.02 16.95 -4.03
CA PRO A 149 10.25 18.14 -4.43
C PRO A 149 10.18 18.44 -5.92
N LEU A 150 10.82 17.65 -6.81
CA LEU A 150 11.01 18.04 -8.21
C LEU A 150 9.78 17.78 -9.09
N MET A 151 8.76 17.08 -8.59
CA MET A 151 7.54 16.77 -9.34
C MET A 151 7.78 15.98 -10.64
N LEU A 152 8.77 15.09 -10.62
CA LEU A 152 9.03 14.21 -11.75
C LEU A 152 7.96 13.13 -11.83
N GLU A 153 7.53 12.79 -13.03
CA GLU A 153 6.56 11.74 -13.30
C GLU A 153 7.25 10.53 -13.94
N PHE A 154 6.80 9.33 -13.53
CA PHE A 154 7.28 8.06 -14.06
C PHE A 154 6.10 7.21 -14.57
N ASP A 155 6.31 6.50 -15.67
CA ASP A 155 5.31 5.54 -16.19
C ASP A 155 5.28 4.28 -15.32
N ILE A 156 4.36 4.29 -14.34
CA ILE A 156 4.17 3.17 -13.39
C ILE A 156 3.90 1.86 -14.14
N ALA A 157 3.03 1.89 -15.16
CA ALA A 157 2.62 0.66 -15.86
C ALA A 157 3.79 0.06 -16.64
N HIS A 158 4.58 0.89 -17.31
CA HIS A 158 5.75 0.48 -18.07
C HIS A 158 6.82 -0.10 -17.14
N LEU A 159 7.20 0.63 -16.10
CA LEU A 159 8.22 0.22 -15.13
C LEU A 159 7.82 -1.04 -14.36
N ALA A 160 6.56 -1.15 -13.95
CA ALA A 160 6.06 -2.34 -13.26
C ALA A 160 6.14 -3.57 -14.16
N LYS A 161 5.79 -3.45 -15.44
CA LYS A 161 5.92 -4.54 -16.41
C LYS A 161 7.36 -5.02 -16.54
N LEU A 162 8.32 -4.11 -16.63
CA LEU A 162 9.75 -4.45 -16.73
C LEU A 162 10.26 -5.10 -15.44
N ALA A 163 9.94 -4.54 -14.28
CA ALA A 163 10.33 -5.08 -12.98
C ALA A 163 9.77 -6.50 -12.77
N HIS A 164 8.49 -6.71 -13.04
CA HIS A 164 7.86 -8.03 -12.92
C HIS A 164 8.46 -9.06 -13.87
N ALA A 165 8.86 -8.68 -15.08
CA ALA A 165 9.54 -9.58 -16.02
C ALA A 165 10.89 -10.08 -15.48
N LYS A 166 11.51 -9.33 -14.57
CA LYS A 166 12.76 -9.71 -13.87
C LYS A 166 12.52 -10.35 -12.49
N GLY A 167 11.27 -10.52 -12.09
CA GLY A 167 10.89 -11.10 -10.79
C GLY A 167 10.90 -10.12 -9.62
N ALA A 168 11.21 -8.83 -9.86
CA ALA A 168 11.16 -7.80 -8.85
C ALA A 168 9.72 -7.47 -8.46
N LYS A 169 9.50 -7.10 -7.19
CA LYS A 169 8.25 -6.50 -6.71
C LYS A 169 8.27 -4.99 -6.90
N VAL A 170 7.11 -4.37 -7.03
CA VAL A 170 6.99 -2.92 -7.20
C VAL A 170 6.25 -2.32 -6.02
N VAL A 171 6.77 -1.25 -5.48
CA VAL A 171 6.15 -0.40 -4.45
C VAL A 171 6.02 0.98 -5.05
N VAL A 172 4.82 1.53 -5.05
CA VAL A 172 4.54 2.87 -5.56
C VAL A 172 4.00 3.73 -4.43
N ASP A 173 4.59 4.90 -4.27
CA ASP A 173 4.15 5.98 -3.38
C ASP A 173 3.63 7.12 -4.26
N ASN A 174 2.28 7.27 -4.33
CA ASN A 174 1.62 8.23 -5.21
C ASN A 174 0.41 8.93 -4.57
#